data_eb019194949d6302dadf5c6ab9c2dbd4
#
_entry.id   eb019194949d6302dadf5c6ab9c2dbd4
#
_cell.length_a   1.000
_cell.length_b   1.000
_cell.length_c   1.000
_cell.angle_alpha   90.00
_cell.angle_beta   90.00
_cell.angle_gamma   90.00
#
_symmetry.space_group_name_H-M   'P 1'
#
loop_
_entity.id
_entity.type
_entity.pdbx_description
1 polymer ?
#
loop_
_entity_poly.entity_id
_entity_poly.type
_entity_poly.pdbx_seq_one_letter_code
_entity_poly.pdbx_strand_id
1 'polypeptide(L)'
;MKRKSLICLVMVLLLLSTFVLAACGGDDDEKGTTVVFWANCNDVELRVFQEIVKKFNEKFKGEINVKMVPKTGESYGDMLGITLQGSKAPDVFYVGDSGYKEYAELGYLYDITDFIEESDIYNVEDMWSDVAVRYKYDTTTRLTNTPNSRYYGVPKDIGPTVLYYNETLFKGAGITILSVDEKGLDAFNAGGKDDRGNTKADLGLGDYTVKQQGFFEVGGRKYFNNSIPMSWEETNACANLVQSYMRNTLKDKNGYGYFTEWWFNYGWTVGGDCIQQIPSDDPSLNGYYYDFTLMEDTPNYIVADDCASLQVNGKTYTAGQIIEYQDKIDMSGYSSDPTGNAAKKDSYKVTEEVERLADEGKLNCLPSQRDAFTEFVRLASKTDTVVDIVDGEKLYGYGITPYPASIGGDAGKTVSFMNGRLAMLVDLRYITSTFREEMDGAYEWDVAPLPMYKEYDADGNITVHGVEAGHSGSVALCISSKTKVAPEAWKFIEFCASEEGQSMQAKAGFAIPLQRDLANSPVFLDGHAPRNAKVFIRAAEYETAGDWWYLKNNKWIDTWANVLNGSVRNGKLTMTDFYNSKEYNITFETLVKDYCKK
;
A
#
# COMPACT_ATOMS: atom_id res chain seq x y z
N MET A 1 -26.04 56.50 8.42
CA MET A 1 -25.32 55.23 8.12
C MET A 1 -26.22 53.97 8.17
N LYS A 2 -27.36 53.91 8.82
CA LYS A 2 -28.19 52.69 8.96
C LYS A 2 -29.06 52.30 7.73
N ARG A 3 -29.31 53.20 6.78
CA ARG A 3 -30.12 52.89 5.58
C ARG A 3 -29.32 52.28 4.41
N LYS A 4 -28.04 52.55 4.31
CA LYS A 4 -27.17 51.97 3.24
C LYS A 4 -26.77 50.52 3.52
N SER A 5 -26.62 50.13 4.80
CA SER A 5 -26.35 48.73 5.21
C SER A 5 -27.54 47.79 4.96
N LEU A 6 -28.75 48.30 5.09
CA LEU A 6 -29.97 47.47 4.88
C LEU A 6 -30.18 47.18 3.38
N ILE A 7 -29.87 48.12 2.51
CA ILE A 7 -29.99 47.95 1.05
C ILE A 7 -28.93 46.96 0.53
N CYS A 8 -27.68 46.96 1.06
CA CYS A 8 -26.69 45.96 0.73
C CYS A 8 -27.05 44.55 1.21
N LEU A 9 -27.65 44.44 2.39
CA LEU A 9 -28.09 43.14 2.92
C LEU A 9 -29.26 42.54 2.12
N VAL A 10 -30.19 43.37 1.66
CA VAL A 10 -31.32 42.95 0.81
C VAL A 10 -30.82 42.60 -0.62
N MET A 11 -29.81 43.30 -1.16
CA MET A 11 -29.23 42.93 -2.45
C MET A 11 -28.43 41.63 -2.39
N VAL A 12 -27.72 41.35 -1.30
CA VAL A 12 -27.01 40.06 -1.10
C VAL A 12 -28.00 38.92 -0.92
N LEU A 13 -29.10 39.11 -0.22
CA LEU A 13 -30.17 38.11 -0.10
C LEU A 13 -30.94 37.89 -1.41
N LEU A 14 -31.12 38.90 -2.25
CA LEU A 14 -31.74 38.77 -3.57
C LEU A 14 -30.78 38.10 -4.58
N LEU A 15 -29.45 38.30 -4.48
CA LEU A 15 -28.45 37.59 -5.28
C LEU A 15 -28.32 36.11 -4.86
N LEU A 16 -28.46 35.81 -3.58
CA LEU A 16 -28.48 34.41 -3.10
C LEU A 16 -29.77 33.68 -3.49
N SER A 17 -30.91 34.38 -3.60
CA SER A 17 -32.18 33.77 -4.04
C SER A 17 -32.24 33.52 -5.55
N THR A 18 -31.47 34.26 -6.37
CA THR A 18 -31.39 34.04 -7.81
C THR A 18 -30.45 32.88 -8.16
N PHE A 19 -29.47 32.54 -7.31
CA PHE A 19 -28.62 31.34 -7.51
C PHE A 19 -29.34 30.03 -7.12
N VAL A 20 -30.34 30.07 -6.25
CA VAL A 20 -31.14 28.88 -5.89
C VAL A 20 -32.20 28.56 -6.96
N LEU A 21 -32.60 29.52 -7.79
CA LEU A 21 -33.59 29.31 -8.86
C LEU A 21 -32.99 28.96 -10.23
N ALA A 22 -31.66 29.09 -10.39
CA ALA A 22 -30.97 28.66 -11.61
C ALA A 22 -30.51 27.18 -11.56
N ALA A 23 -30.68 26.48 -10.42
CA ALA A 23 -30.42 25.06 -10.28
C ALA A 23 -31.65 24.16 -10.52
N CYS A 24 -32.79 24.75 -10.91
CA CYS A 24 -33.99 24.01 -11.32
C CYS A 24 -34.39 24.46 -12.72
N GLY A 25 -33.63 24.07 -13.71
CA GLY A 25 -33.94 24.33 -15.10
C GLY A 25 -33.39 23.25 -15.99
N GLY A 26 -34.26 22.35 -16.41
CA GLY A 26 -33.97 21.34 -17.41
C GLY A 26 -34.34 19.93 -16.97
N ASP A 27 -35.58 19.71 -16.61
CA ASP A 27 -36.21 18.39 -16.69
C ASP A 27 -36.59 18.15 -18.16
N ASP A 28 -35.72 17.47 -18.86
CA ASP A 28 -36.19 16.55 -19.88
C ASP A 28 -36.42 15.22 -19.18
N ASP A 29 -37.65 14.72 -19.23
CA ASP A 29 -38.10 13.40 -18.83
C ASP A 29 -37.19 12.30 -19.45
N GLU A 30 -36.04 12.01 -18.89
CA GLU A 30 -35.31 10.78 -19.16
C GLU A 30 -36.10 9.65 -18.49
N LYS A 31 -36.92 8.98 -19.30
CA LYS A 31 -37.68 7.80 -18.91
C LYS A 31 -36.71 6.62 -18.67
N GLY A 32 -36.02 6.61 -17.55
CA GLY A 32 -35.10 5.54 -17.19
C GLY A 32 -34.97 5.39 -15.68
N THR A 33 -34.46 4.24 -15.24
CA THR A 33 -34.17 3.97 -13.83
C THR A 33 -32.98 4.84 -13.37
N THR A 34 -33.16 5.58 -12.26
CA THR A 34 -32.06 6.38 -11.69
C THR A 34 -31.28 5.57 -10.68
N VAL A 35 -29.95 5.52 -10.83
CA VAL A 35 -28.99 4.93 -9.90
C VAL A 35 -28.20 6.06 -9.25
N VAL A 36 -28.24 6.16 -7.93
CA VAL A 36 -27.50 7.18 -7.15
C VAL A 36 -26.13 6.61 -6.77
N PHE A 37 -25.06 7.25 -7.26
CA PHE A 37 -23.68 6.85 -7.03
C PHE A 37 -22.95 7.86 -6.15
N TRP A 38 -22.42 7.40 -4.99
CA TRP A 38 -21.54 8.18 -4.12
C TRP A 38 -20.09 7.82 -4.34
N ALA A 39 -19.30 8.80 -4.76
CA ALA A 39 -17.86 8.65 -4.97
C ALA A 39 -17.07 9.51 -3.98
N ASN A 40 -16.12 8.89 -3.27
CA ASN A 40 -15.10 9.60 -2.47
C ASN A 40 -13.80 9.61 -3.28
N CYS A 41 -13.48 10.72 -3.90
CA CYS A 41 -12.38 10.82 -4.85
C CYS A 41 -11.73 12.21 -4.80
N ASN A 42 -10.46 12.27 -5.22
CA ASN A 42 -9.78 13.53 -5.48
C ASN A 42 -10.30 14.21 -6.75
N ASP A 43 -9.83 15.42 -7.05
CA ASP A 43 -10.34 16.21 -8.18
C ASP A 43 -10.07 15.56 -9.54
N VAL A 44 -8.95 14.85 -9.70
CA VAL A 44 -8.61 14.14 -10.95
C VAL A 44 -9.53 12.95 -11.15
N GLU A 45 -9.65 12.12 -10.15
CA GLU A 45 -10.53 10.96 -10.17
C GLU A 45 -11.98 11.36 -10.36
N LEU A 46 -12.42 12.47 -9.72
CA LEU A 46 -13.76 13.01 -9.89
C LEU A 46 -14.06 13.31 -11.37
N ARG A 47 -13.15 14.00 -12.08
CA ARG A 47 -13.32 14.29 -13.50
C ARG A 47 -13.44 13.03 -14.36
N VAL A 48 -12.61 12.03 -14.07
CA VAL A 48 -12.64 10.74 -14.79
C VAL A 48 -13.95 10.01 -14.57
N PHE A 49 -14.42 9.93 -13.33
CA PHE A 49 -15.70 9.27 -13.05
C PHE A 49 -16.90 10.07 -13.56
N GLN A 50 -16.83 11.39 -13.64
CA GLN A 50 -17.85 12.19 -14.33
C GLN A 50 -17.94 11.84 -15.82
N GLU A 51 -16.80 11.64 -16.50
CA GLU A 51 -16.79 11.22 -17.92
C GLU A 51 -17.25 9.74 -18.07
N ILE A 52 -16.89 8.84 -17.14
CA ILE A 52 -17.38 7.46 -17.12
C ILE A 52 -18.92 7.45 -16.99
N VAL A 53 -19.46 8.21 -16.03
CA VAL A 53 -20.92 8.33 -15.83
C VAL A 53 -21.60 8.92 -17.06
N LYS A 54 -21.02 9.95 -17.66
CA LYS A 54 -21.56 10.55 -18.89
C LYS A 54 -21.62 9.52 -20.02
N LYS A 55 -20.54 8.78 -20.28
CA LYS A 55 -20.50 7.73 -21.32
C LYS A 55 -21.49 6.60 -21.03
N PHE A 56 -21.62 6.19 -19.77
CA PHE A 56 -22.61 5.21 -19.36
C PHE A 56 -24.03 5.70 -19.65
N ASN A 57 -24.37 6.92 -19.22
CA ASN A 57 -25.69 7.51 -19.45
C ASN A 57 -26.01 7.70 -20.94
N GLU A 58 -25.01 8.01 -21.77
CA GLU A 58 -25.16 8.07 -23.23
C GLU A 58 -25.47 6.67 -23.80
N LYS A 59 -24.74 5.64 -23.36
CA LYS A 59 -24.88 4.24 -23.80
C LYS A 59 -26.23 3.62 -23.43
N PHE A 60 -26.73 3.94 -22.24
CA PHE A 60 -28.00 3.40 -21.69
C PHE A 60 -29.11 4.47 -21.68
N LYS A 61 -29.05 5.42 -22.60
CA LYS A 61 -30.02 6.52 -22.67
C LYS A 61 -31.46 6.04 -22.76
N GLY A 62 -32.30 6.50 -21.82
CA GLY A 62 -33.71 6.12 -21.74
C GLY A 62 -33.98 4.82 -20.96
N GLU A 63 -32.93 4.10 -20.55
CA GLU A 63 -33.03 2.87 -19.74
C GLU A 63 -32.53 3.12 -18.31
N ILE A 64 -31.30 3.59 -18.18
CA ILE A 64 -30.61 3.82 -16.90
C ILE A 64 -29.94 5.20 -16.91
N ASN A 65 -30.10 5.94 -15.83
CA ASN A 65 -29.43 7.21 -15.60
C ASN A 65 -28.68 7.19 -14.27
N VAL A 66 -27.35 7.23 -14.30
CA VAL A 66 -26.52 7.31 -13.09
C VAL A 66 -26.36 8.77 -12.68
N LYS A 67 -26.75 9.06 -11.44
CA LYS A 67 -26.55 10.36 -10.79
C LYS A 67 -25.38 10.26 -9.82
N MET A 68 -24.21 10.76 -10.23
CA MET A 68 -23.05 10.84 -9.36
C MET A 68 -23.20 11.97 -8.33
N VAL A 69 -22.90 11.66 -7.08
CA VAL A 69 -22.87 12.60 -5.96
C VAL A 69 -21.48 12.54 -5.32
N PRO A 70 -20.58 13.48 -5.63
CA PRO A 70 -19.27 13.54 -5.01
C PRO A 70 -19.38 13.71 -3.50
N LYS A 71 -18.56 12.95 -2.77
CA LYS A 71 -18.40 13.02 -1.32
C LYS A 71 -16.90 13.01 -1.05
N THR A 72 -16.36 14.13 -0.66
CA THR A 72 -14.92 14.28 -0.45
C THR A 72 -14.59 14.46 1.02
N GLY A 73 -13.41 13.99 1.44
CA GLY A 73 -12.84 14.23 2.76
C GLY A 73 -12.82 13.01 3.68
N GLU A 74 -12.06 13.15 4.75
CA GLU A 74 -11.77 12.09 5.74
C GLU A 74 -13.02 11.57 6.48
N SER A 75 -14.08 12.37 6.56
CA SER A 75 -15.34 11.96 7.20
C SER A 75 -16.25 11.10 6.32
N TYR A 76 -15.81 10.72 5.12
CA TYR A 76 -16.63 9.94 4.18
C TYR A 76 -17.12 8.61 4.80
N GLY A 77 -16.24 7.86 5.44
CA GLY A 77 -16.58 6.58 6.06
C GLY A 77 -17.66 6.71 7.13
N ASP A 78 -17.52 7.69 8.01
CA ASP A 78 -18.51 7.94 9.07
C ASP A 78 -19.87 8.35 8.49
N MET A 79 -19.85 9.25 7.51
CA MET A 79 -21.06 9.69 6.83
C MET A 79 -21.76 8.54 6.08
N LEU A 80 -20.98 7.69 5.40
CA LEU A 80 -21.50 6.52 4.70
C LEU A 80 -22.13 5.54 5.70
N GLY A 81 -21.42 5.19 6.78
CA GLY A 81 -21.93 4.28 7.82
C GLY A 81 -23.24 4.73 8.43
N ILE A 82 -23.40 6.03 8.71
CA ILE A 82 -24.66 6.61 9.20
C ILE A 82 -25.75 6.52 8.12
N THR A 83 -25.41 6.83 6.87
CA THR A 83 -26.40 6.90 5.78
C THR A 83 -26.91 5.51 5.39
N LEU A 84 -26.06 4.49 5.41
CA LEU A 84 -26.42 3.10 5.11
C LEU A 84 -27.43 2.52 6.13
N GLN A 85 -27.47 3.05 7.34
CA GLN A 85 -28.49 2.69 8.33
C GLN A 85 -29.89 3.22 7.96
N GLY A 86 -29.96 4.34 7.23
CA GLY A 86 -31.17 5.04 6.87
C GLY A 86 -31.84 4.53 5.58
N SER A 87 -32.94 5.18 5.21
CA SER A 87 -33.68 4.91 3.97
C SER A 87 -33.19 5.72 2.75
N LYS A 88 -32.18 6.57 2.92
CA LYS A 88 -31.61 7.43 1.88
C LYS A 88 -30.19 6.97 1.48
N ALA A 89 -29.91 5.69 1.66
CA ALA A 89 -28.64 5.10 1.21
C ALA A 89 -28.48 5.30 -0.31
N PRO A 90 -27.25 5.59 -0.80
CA PRO A 90 -26.97 5.54 -2.24
C PRO A 90 -27.14 4.11 -2.75
N ASP A 91 -27.34 3.95 -4.06
CA ASP A 91 -27.44 2.62 -4.69
C ASP A 91 -26.06 2.01 -4.87
N VAL A 92 -25.10 2.82 -5.34
CA VAL A 92 -23.68 2.46 -5.52
C VAL A 92 -22.80 3.41 -4.73
N PHE A 93 -21.73 2.90 -4.13
CA PHE A 93 -20.80 3.72 -3.35
C PHE A 93 -19.44 3.06 -3.21
N TYR A 94 -18.43 3.87 -2.87
CA TYR A 94 -17.07 3.41 -2.61
C TYR A 94 -16.93 2.83 -1.19
N VAL A 95 -16.21 1.71 -1.09
CA VAL A 95 -15.76 1.15 0.20
C VAL A 95 -14.31 0.67 0.06
N GLY A 96 -13.44 1.11 0.96
CA GLY A 96 -12.07 0.61 1.03
C GLY A 96 -12.02 -0.85 1.50
N ASP A 97 -10.97 -1.53 1.11
CA ASP A 97 -10.71 -2.94 1.45
C ASP A 97 -10.70 -3.23 2.96
N SER A 98 -10.29 -2.25 3.77
CA SER A 98 -10.27 -2.36 5.23
C SER A 98 -11.65 -2.23 5.91
N GLY A 99 -12.70 -1.80 5.19
CA GLY A 99 -14.00 -1.48 5.79
C GLY A 99 -15.18 -2.33 5.31
N TYR A 100 -15.05 -3.04 4.17
CA TYR A 100 -16.19 -3.74 3.58
C TYR A 100 -16.73 -4.88 4.46
N LYS A 101 -15.86 -5.56 5.21
CA LYS A 101 -16.25 -6.69 6.08
C LYS A 101 -17.24 -6.24 7.16
N GLU A 102 -16.96 -5.12 7.81
CA GLU A 102 -17.87 -4.55 8.81
C GLU A 102 -19.24 -4.25 8.21
N TYR A 103 -19.28 -3.65 7.01
CA TYR A 103 -20.55 -3.34 6.34
C TYR A 103 -21.26 -4.60 5.84
N ALA A 104 -20.54 -5.66 5.44
CA ALA A 104 -21.13 -6.94 5.09
C ALA A 104 -21.76 -7.63 6.31
N GLU A 105 -21.06 -7.67 7.46
CA GLU A 105 -21.58 -8.21 8.72
C GLU A 105 -22.83 -7.46 9.22
N LEU A 106 -22.87 -6.14 9.02
CA LEU A 106 -24.04 -5.32 9.37
C LEU A 106 -25.19 -5.44 8.37
N GLY A 107 -25.01 -6.22 7.29
CA GLY A 107 -26.02 -6.41 6.25
C GLY A 107 -26.28 -5.16 5.41
N TYR A 108 -25.33 -4.27 5.26
CA TYR A 108 -25.48 -3.03 4.48
C TYR A 108 -25.10 -3.21 3.01
N LEU A 109 -24.33 -4.26 2.68
CA LEU A 109 -23.89 -4.56 1.33
C LEU A 109 -24.80 -5.61 0.68
N TYR A 110 -25.07 -5.43 -0.61
CA TYR A 110 -25.76 -6.39 -1.43
C TYR A 110 -24.77 -7.51 -1.82
N ASP A 111 -25.21 -8.76 -1.75
CA ASP A 111 -24.46 -9.91 -2.30
C ASP A 111 -24.53 -9.88 -3.83
N ILE A 112 -23.41 -9.61 -4.47
CA ILE A 112 -23.30 -9.49 -5.93
C ILE A 112 -22.75 -10.75 -6.60
N THR A 113 -22.64 -11.87 -5.87
CA THR A 113 -22.01 -13.09 -6.37
C THR A 113 -22.66 -13.57 -7.66
N ASP A 114 -24.00 -13.65 -7.67
CA ASP A 114 -24.72 -14.14 -8.83
C ASP A 114 -24.50 -13.24 -10.07
N PHE A 115 -24.41 -11.91 -9.88
CA PHE A 115 -24.09 -10.97 -10.96
C PHE A 115 -22.67 -11.18 -11.51
N ILE A 116 -21.70 -11.47 -10.66
CA ILE A 116 -20.32 -11.76 -11.08
C ILE A 116 -20.24 -13.07 -11.84
N GLU A 117 -20.91 -14.12 -11.35
CA GLU A 117 -20.91 -15.44 -11.97
C GLU A 117 -21.62 -15.47 -13.34
N GLU A 118 -22.58 -14.56 -13.56
CA GLU A 118 -23.33 -14.41 -14.82
C GLU A 118 -22.71 -13.39 -15.78
N SER A 119 -21.66 -12.67 -15.38
CA SER A 119 -21.07 -11.59 -16.18
C SER A 119 -20.14 -12.13 -17.26
N ASP A 120 -20.34 -11.69 -18.50
CA ASP A 120 -19.41 -11.89 -19.62
C ASP A 120 -18.29 -10.84 -19.66
N ILE A 121 -18.40 -9.77 -18.86
CA ILE A 121 -17.48 -8.62 -18.84
C ILE A 121 -16.51 -8.72 -17.66
N TYR A 122 -17.01 -9.06 -16.49
CA TYR A 122 -16.20 -9.23 -15.28
C TYR A 122 -15.67 -10.67 -15.20
N ASN A 123 -14.52 -10.90 -15.85
CA ASN A 123 -13.87 -12.21 -15.82
C ASN A 123 -12.70 -12.20 -14.82
N VAL A 124 -12.85 -12.90 -13.71
CA VAL A 124 -11.86 -13.01 -12.64
C VAL A 124 -10.52 -13.58 -13.13
N GLU A 125 -10.54 -14.49 -14.14
CA GLU A 125 -9.33 -15.12 -14.67
C GLU A 125 -8.43 -14.18 -15.46
N ASP A 126 -8.99 -13.11 -16.04
CA ASP A 126 -8.26 -12.11 -16.81
C ASP A 126 -7.68 -11.00 -15.92
N MET A 127 -8.04 -10.99 -14.63
CA MET A 127 -7.65 -9.98 -13.66
C MET A 127 -6.49 -10.43 -12.78
N TRP A 128 -5.97 -9.52 -12.00
CA TRP A 128 -5.02 -9.82 -10.93
C TRP A 128 -5.75 -10.68 -9.88
N SER A 129 -5.26 -11.90 -9.63
CA SER A 129 -5.97 -12.93 -8.86
C SER A 129 -6.39 -12.46 -7.47
N ASP A 130 -5.46 -11.83 -6.74
CA ASP A 130 -5.68 -11.41 -5.36
C ASP A 130 -6.65 -10.24 -5.25
N VAL A 131 -6.62 -9.35 -6.25
CA VAL A 131 -7.54 -8.20 -6.32
C VAL A 131 -8.95 -8.63 -6.70
N ALA A 132 -9.08 -9.55 -7.66
CA ALA A 132 -10.38 -10.03 -8.13
C ALA A 132 -11.22 -10.70 -7.03
N VAL A 133 -10.56 -11.36 -6.06
CA VAL A 133 -11.21 -12.04 -4.94
C VAL A 133 -11.21 -11.26 -3.62
N ARG A 134 -10.61 -10.08 -3.60
CA ARG A 134 -10.39 -9.28 -2.39
C ARG A 134 -11.66 -8.99 -1.59
N TYR A 135 -12.77 -8.78 -2.26
CA TYR A 135 -14.04 -8.43 -1.62
C TYR A 135 -14.97 -9.63 -1.40
N LYS A 136 -14.40 -10.84 -1.37
CA LYS A 136 -15.08 -12.06 -0.92
C LYS A 136 -15.02 -12.19 0.59
N TYR A 137 -16.15 -12.52 1.21
CA TYR A 137 -16.24 -12.69 2.64
C TYR A 137 -17.40 -13.63 3.03
N ASP A 138 -17.13 -14.49 3.99
CA ASP A 138 -18.14 -15.32 4.64
C ASP A 138 -18.53 -14.67 5.98
N THR A 139 -19.68 -14.03 6.04
CA THR A 139 -20.18 -13.35 7.24
C THR A 139 -20.50 -14.28 8.39
N THR A 140 -20.58 -15.60 8.16
CA THR A 140 -20.83 -16.61 9.18
C THR A 140 -19.55 -17.05 9.86
N THR A 141 -18.55 -17.43 9.08
CA THR A 141 -17.25 -17.88 9.60
C THR A 141 -16.29 -16.72 9.87
N ARG A 142 -16.57 -15.55 9.28
CA ARG A 142 -15.70 -14.35 9.29
C ARG A 142 -14.35 -14.56 8.62
N LEU A 143 -14.32 -15.45 7.63
CA LEU A 143 -13.13 -15.74 6.84
C LEU A 143 -13.30 -15.22 5.42
N THR A 144 -12.19 -14.96 4.78
CA THR A 144 -12.12 -14.69 3.35
C THR A 144 -11.81 -15.96 2.58
N ASN A 145 -12.22 -15.99 1.32
CA ASN A 145 -11.84 -17.08 0.39
C ASN A 145 -12.27 -18.50 0.80
N THR A 146 -13.35 -18.64 1.57
CA THR A 146 -13.99 -19.94 1.84
C THR A 146 -14.93 -20.31 0.71
N PRO A 147 -15.35 -21.59 0.58
CA PRO A 147 -16.36 -21.99 -0.39
C PRO A 147 -17.70 -21.25 -0.26
N ASN A 148 -18.00 -20.73 0.92
CA ASN A 148 -19.23 -19.99 1.22
C ASN A 148 -19.04 -18.47 1.15
N SER A 149 -17.84 -17.98 0.86
CA SER A 149 -17.58 -16.54 0.75
C SER A 149 -18.34 -15.95 -0.44
N ARG A 150 -19.00 -14.83 -0.20
CA ARG A 150 -19.81 -14.09 -1.18
C ARG A 150 -19.08 -12.79 -1.58
N TYR A 151 -19.31 -12.31 -2.79
CA TYR A 151 -18.79 -11.04 -3.25
C TYR A 151 -19.66 -9.89 -2.78
N TYR A 152 -19.05 -8.88 -2.14
CA TYR A 152 -19.72 -7.68 -1.66
C TYR A 152 -19.29 -6.41 -2.38
N GLY A 153 -18.34 -6.48 -3.29
CA GLY A 153 -17.88 -5.36 -4.08
C GLY A 153 -17.00 -5.77 -5.25
N VAL A 154 -16.90 -4.90 -6.23
CA VAL A 154 -15.98 -5.01 -7.36
C VAL A 154 -14.86 -3.99 -7.16
N PRO A 155 -13.58 -4.39 -7.13
CA PRO A 155 -12.50 -3.43 -7.13
C PRO A 155 -12.63 -2.50 -8.34
N LYS A 156 -12.56 -1.19 -8.13
CA LYS A 156 -12.57 -0.25 -9.25
C LYS A 156 -11.21 -0.16 -9.94
N ASP A 157 -10.17 -0.50 -9.21
CA ASP A 157 -8.77 -0.33 -9.58
C ASP A 157 -7.86 -1.18 -8.71
N ILE A 158 -6.57 -1.14 -9.05
CA ILE A 158 -5.48 -1.62 -8.22
C ILE A 158 -4.40 -0.53 -8.13
N GLY A 159 -3.92 -0.30 -6.92
CA GLY A 159 -2.93 0.75 -6.64
C GLY A 159 -1.81 0.26 -5.75
N PRO A 160 -0.79 -0.43 -6.29
CA PRO A 160 0.34 -0.89 -5.49
C PRO A 160 1.16 0.28 -4.96
N THR A 161 1.82 0.06 -3.82
CA THR A 161 2.83 0.96 -3.28
C THR A 161 4.13 0.81 -4.06
N VAL A 162 4.74 1.96 -4.37
CA VAL A 162 6.07 2.04 -4.99
C VAL A 162 6.88 3.17 -4.36
N LEU A 163 8.15 3.23 -4.66
CA LEU A 163 9.01 4.34 -4.29
C LEU A 163 8.97 5.43 -5.37
N TYR A 164 8.38 6.58 -5.06
CA TYR A 164 8.50 7.80 -5.88
C TYR A 164 9.80 8.50 -5.52
N TYR A 165 10.53 9.01 -6.51
CA TYR A 165 11.74 9.79 -6.26
C TYR A 165 11.78 11.05 -7.11
N ASN A 166 12.33 12.12 -6.54
CA ASN A 166 12.52 13.40 -7.22
C ASN A 166 13.84 13.36 -8.00
N GLU A 167 13.76 13.15 -9.30
CA GLU A 167 14.91 13.00 -10.19
C GLU A 167 15.77 14.27 -10.24
N THR A 168 15.15 15.45 -10.14
CA THR A 168 15.86 16.73 -10.09
C THR A 168 16.76 16.82 -8.85
N LEU A 169 16.27 16.41 -7.69
CA LEU A 169 17.06 16.39 -6.45
C LEU A 169 18.18 15.37 -6.50
N PHE A 170 17.93 14.18 -7.08
CA PHE A 170 18.94 13.15 -7.27
C PHE A 170 20.08 13.64 -8.15
N LYS A 171 19.77 14.19 -9.33
CA LYS A 171 20.75 14.79 -10.23
C LYS A 171 21.52 15.93 -9.55
N GLY A 172 20.82 16.78 -8.80
CA GLY A 172 21.44 17.87 -8.04
C GLY A 172 22.39 17.39 -6.94
N ALA A 173 22.14 16.24 -6.33
CA ALA A 173 23.01 15.58 -5.38
C ALA A 173 24.18 14.82 -6.03
N GLY A 174 24.30 14.85 -7.36
CA GLY A 174 25.37 14.18 -8.12
C GLY A 174 25.11 12.70 -8.36
N ILE A 175 23.85 12.24 -8.29
CA ILE A 175 23.48 10.84 -8.56
C ILE A 175 23.17 10.71 -10.06
N THR A 176 23.83 9.74 -10.71
CA THR A 176 23.52 9.33 -12.08
C THR A 176 22.46 8.24 -12.04
N ILE A 177 21.39 8.39 -12.83
CA ILE A 177 20.27 7.45 -12.86
C ILE A 177 20.42 6.53 -14.06
N LEU A 178 20.25 5.22 -13.84
CA LEU A 178 20.13 4.20 -14.85
C LEU A 178 18.89 3.35 -14.61
N SER A 179 18.43 2.63 -15.64
CA SER A 179 17.19 1.86 -15.62
C SER A 179 17.41 0.51 -16.28
N VAL A 180 17.85 -0.47 -15.50
CA VAL A 180 18.15 -1.84 -15.95
C VAL A 180 17.60 -2.82 -14.93
N ASP A 181 16.65 -3.65 -15.32
CA ASP A 181 16.14 -4.72 -14.46
C ASP A 181 17.14 -5.90 -14.36
N GLU A 182 16.89 -6.82 -13.46
CA GLU A 182 17.77 -7.98 -13.21
C GLU A 182 18.01 -8.79 -14.47
N LYS A 183 16.98 -8.97 -15.31
CA LYS A 183 17.03 -9.75 -16.55
C LYS A 183 17.84 -9.05 -17.65
N GLY A 184 17.88 -7.73 -17.61
CA GLY A 184 18.58 -6.88 -18.57
C GLY A 184 20.07 -6.67 -18.26
N LEU A 185 20.55 -7.00 -17.03
CA LEU A 185 21.91 -6.69 -16.58
C LEU A 185 22.99 -7.27 -17.48
N ASP A 186 22.90 -8.54 -17.89
CA ASP A 186 23.90 -9.19 -18.76
C ASP A 186 24.00 -8.48 -20.10
N ALA A 187 22.88 -8.18 -20.73
CA ALA A 187 22.82 -7.47 -22.00
C ALA A 187 23.40 -6.04 -21.87
N PHE A 188 23.03 -5.32 -20.79
CA PHE A 188 23.58 -4.00 -20.52
C PHE A 188 25.10 -4.03 -20.26
N ASN A 189 25.56 -4.98 -19.47
CA ASN A 189 26.99 -5.16 -19.20
C ASN A 189 27.79 -5.53 -20.46
N ALA A 190 27.17 -6.22 -21.43
CA ALA A 190 27.75 -6.54 -22.73
C ALA A 190 27.72 -5.36 -23.73
N GLY A 191 27.29 -4.17 -23.34
CA GLY A 191 27.26 -2.96 -24.17
C GLY A 191 25.88 -2.58 -24.71
N GLY A 192 24.81 -3.22 -24.22
CA GLY A 192 23.43 -2.84 -24.48
C GLY A 192 23.06 -1.49 -23.86
N LYS A 193 21.83 -1.08 -24.07
CA LYS A 193 21.26 0.15 -23.52
C LYS A 193 20.31 -0.15 -22.38
N ASP A 194 20.27 0.77 -21.42
CA ASP A 194 19.23 0.81 -20.39
C ASP A 194 17.87 1.25 -20.99
N ASP A 195 16.80 1.17 -20.21
CA ASP A 195 15.45 1.61 -20.63
C ASP A 195 15.37 3.13 -20.86
N ARG A 196 16.39 3.89 -20.46
CA ARG A 196 16.53 5.33 -20.72
C ARG A 196 17.31 5.61 -22.03
N GLY A 197 17.83 4.56 -22.67
CA GLY A 197 18.57 4.62 -23.94
C GLY A 197 20.08 4.83 -23.78
N ASN A 198 20.64 4.79 -22.56
CA ASN A 198 22.04 5.01 -22.29
C ASN A 198 22.83 3.69 -22.28
N THR A 199 24.06 3.73 -22.78
CA THR A 199 25.06 2.66 -22.61
C THR A 199 25.88 2.90 -21.34
N LYS A 200 26.65 1.91 -20.90
CA LYS A 200 27.64 2.07 -19.81
C LYS A 200 28.62 3.21 -20.08
N ALA A 201 29.04 3.40 -21.32
CA ALA A 201 29.94 4.48 -21.72
C ALA A 201 29.27 5.87 -21.54
N ASP A 202 28.01 6.01 -21.93
CA ASP A 202 27.26 7.26 -21.76
C ASP A 202 27.11 7.64 -20.28
N LEU A 203 26.97 6.65 -19.40
CA LEU A 203 26.85 6.82 -17.96
C LEU A 203 28.22 6.95 -17.24
N GLY A 204 29.33 6.74 -17.95
CA GLY A 204 30.68 6.81 -17.37
C GLY A 204 31.03 5.65 -16.45
N LEU A 205 30.41 4.48 -16.65
CA LEU A 205 30.64 3.25 -15.87
C LEU A 205 31.90 2.48 -16.32
N GLY A 206 32.44 2.74 -17.52
CA GLY A 206 33.64 2.11 -18.02
C GLY A 206 33.53 0.57 -18.05
N ASP A 207 34.54 -0.10 -17.49
CA ASP A 207 34.59 -1.56 -17.40
C ASP A 207 33.84 -2.14 -16.19
N TYR A 208 33.23 -1.31 -15.35
CA TYR A 208 32.48 -1.76 -14.19
C TYR A 208 31.31 -2.67 -14.59
N THR A 209 31.18 -3.81 -13.94
CA THR A 209 30.04 -4.72 -14.12
C THR A 209 28.93 -4.29 -13.16
N VAL A 210 27.85 -3.78 -13.72
CA VAL A 210 26.66 -3.40 -12.93
C VAL A 210 26.00 -4.66 -12.37
N LYS A 211 25.70 -4.64 -11.08
CA LYS A 211 25.15 -5.76 -10.32
C LYS A 211 23.72 -5.46 -9.87
N GLN A 212 23.13 -6.36 -9.11
CA GLN A 212 21.76 -6.23 -8.58
C GLN A 212 21.69 -5.29 -7.36
N GLN A 213 22.26 -4.09 -7.51
CA GLN A 213 22.26 -3.03 -6.52
C GLN A 213 21.37 -1.88 -7.00
N GLY A 214 20.52 -1.38 -6.12
CA GLY A 214 19.67 -0.22 -6.40
C GLY A 214 20.43 1.11 -6.28
N PHE A 215 21.42 1.17 -5.37
CA PHE A 215 22.28 2.34 -5.20
C PHE A 215 23.72 1.92 -4.93
N PHE A 216 24.69 2.42 -5.73
CA PHE A 216 26.08 2.03 -5.65
C PHE A 216 27.06 3.14 -6.05
N GLU A 217 28.34 2.93 -5.82
CA GLU A 217 29.41 3.87 -6.14
C GLU A 217 30.46 3.24 -7.05
N VAL A 218 30.88 4.00 -8.07
CA VAL A 218 31.99 3.63 -8.96
C VAL A 218 32.92 4.82 -9.17
N GLY A 219 34.17 4.70 -8.75
CA GLY A 219 35.17 5.74 -8.96
C GLY A 219 34.79 7.11 -8.35
N GLY A 220 34.10 7.13 -7.23
CA GLY A 220 33.62 8.34 -6.56
C GLY A 220 32.31 8.91 -7.10
N ARG A 221 31.73 8.32 -8.14
CA ARG A 221 30.42 8.69 -8.68
C ARG A 221 29.34 7.81 -8.10
N LYS A 222 28.18 8.39 -7.81
CA LYS A 222 27.00 7.69 -7.27
C LYS A 222 26.02 7.37 -8.38
N TYR A 223 25.46 6.17 -8.30
CA TYR A 223 24.51 5.65 -9.28
C TYR A 223 23.27 5.13 -8.56
N PHE A 224 22.11 5.39 -9.17
CA PHE A 224 20.84 4.86 -8.73
C PHE A 224 20.19 4.09 -9.89
N ASN A 225 20.00 2.79 -9.71
CA ASN A 225 19.27 1.95 -10.66
C ASN A 225 17.79 1.88 -10.23
N ASN A 226 16.94 2.60 -10.92
CA ASN A 226 15.53 2.71 -10.56
C ASN A 226 14.68 1.49 -10.93
N SER A 227 15.29 0.43 -11.46
CA SER A 227 14.60 -0.83 -11.81
C SER A 227 14.97 -1.99 -10.88
N ILE A 228 15.90 -1.77 -9.95
CA ILE A 228 16.32 -2.76 -8.94
C ILE A 228 15.99 -2.21 -7.54
N PRO A 229 15.33 -3.00 -6.68
CA PRO A 229 15.11 -2.62 -5.29
C PRO A 229 16.41 -2.23 -4.58
N MET A 230 16.42 -1.10 -3.89
CA MET A 230 17.52 -0.79 -2.97
C MET A 230 17.47 -1.70 -1.74
N SER A 231 18.64 -2.03 -1.18
CA SER A 231 18.68 -2.55 0.19
C SER A 231 18.27 -1.48 1.20
N TRP A 232 18.01 -1.87 2.44
CA TRP A 232 17.76 -0.90 3.51
C TRP A 232 18.98 0.04 3.70
N GLU A 233 20.20 -0.50 3.64
CA GLU A 233 21.43 0.29 3.74
C GLU A 233 21.61 1.23 2.54
N GLU A 234 21.37 0.76 1.33
CA GLU A 234 21.40 1.58 0.12
C GLU A 234 20.38 2.71 0.18
N THR A 235 19.17 2.43 0.68
CA THR A 235 18.12 3.43 0.88
C THR A 235 18.57 4.52 1.86
N ASN A 236 19.16 4.12 2.99
CA ASN A 236 19.68 5.05 3.98
C ASN A 236 20.82 5.90 3.42
N ALA A 237 21.75 5.29 2.68
CA ALA A 237 22.88 6.01 2.06
C ALA A 237 22.41 7.01 1.00
N CYS A 238 21.50 6.59 0.12
CA CYS A 238 20.90 7.45 -0.90
C CYS A 238 20.13 8.61 -0.26
N ALA A 239 19.25 8.32 0.70
CA ALA A 239 18.46 9.33 1.41
C ALA A 239 19.34 10.37 2.12
N ASN A 240 20.38 9.93 2.84
CA ASN A 240 21.30 10.83 3.52
C ASN A 240 22.06 11.73 2.54
N LEU A 241 22.47 11.20 1.39
CA LEU A 241 23.17 11.99 0.36
C LEU A 241 22.27 13.10 -0.18
N VAL A 242 21.05 12.77 -0.59
CA VAL A 242 20.11 13.76 -1.14
C VAL A 242 19.67 14.75 -0.06
N GLN A 243 19.39 14.29 1.17
CA GLN A 243 19.09 15.17 2.31
C GLN A 243 20.23 16.16 2.59
N SER A 244 21.46 15.69 2.54
CA SER A 244 22.64 16.56 2.73
C SER A 244 22.76 17.62 1.64
N TYR A 245 22.48 17.27 0.39
CA TYR A 245 22.39 18.23 -0.72
C TYR A 245 21.30 19.28 -0.46
N MET A 246 20.09 18.85 -0.11
CA MET A 246 18.98 19.76 0.18
C MET A 246 19.34 20.74 1.32
N ARG A 247 19.88 20.24 2.42
CA ARG A 247 20.20 21.05 3.61
C ARG A 247 21.43 21.93 3.44
N ASN A 248 22.48 21.41 2.82
CA ASN A 248 23.75 22.10 2.73
C ASN A 248 23.89 22.99 1.48
N THR A 249 23.34 22.56 0.33
CA THR A 249 23.45 23.28 -0.94
C THR A 249 22.20 24.15 -1.18
N LEU A 250 21.00 23.56 -1.12
CA LEU A 250 19.75 24.29 -1.33
C LEU A 250 19.31 25.11 -0.11
N LYS A 251 19.96 24.91 1.06
CA LYS A 251 19.66 25.58 2.34
C LYS A 251 18.24 25.29 2.88
N ASP A 252 17.59 24.24 2.43
CA ASP A 252 16.33 23.79 3.00
C ASP A 252 16.58 22.91 4.24
N LYS A 253 16.49 23.54 5.42
CA LYS A 253 16.69 22.84 6.69
C LYS A 253 15.61 21.79 7.00
N ASN A 254 14.47 21.87 6.32
CA ASN A 254 13.34 20.97 6.48
C ASN A 254 13.28 19.91 5.35
N GLY A 255 14.32 19.82 4.54
CA GLY A 255 14.44 18.78 3.53
C GLY A 255 14.73 17.43 4.15
N TYR A 256 14.03 16.39 3.68
CA TYR A 256 14.18 14.99 4.10
C TYR A 256 14.44 14.08 2.91
N GLY A 257 15.32 13.10 3.11
CA GLY A 257 15.74 12.18 2.06
C GLY A 257 14.68 11.14 1.72
N TYR A 258 13.87 10.74 2.68
CA TYR A 258 12.94 9.62 2.53
C TYR A 258 11.70 9.81 3.41
N PHE A 259 10.55 9.28 2.98
CA PHE A 259 9.36 9.16 3.80
C PHE A 259 8.56 7.91 3.46
N THR A 260 8.15 7.19 4.48
CA THR A 260 7.18 6.12 4.42
C THR A 260 6.38 6.04 5.72
N GLU A 261 5.10 5.75 5.61
CA GLU A 261 4.24 5.35 6.72
C GLU A 261 4.04 3.83 6.76
N TRP A 262 4.49 3.14 5.70
CA TRP A 262 4.26 1.72 5.47
C TRP A 262 5.35 0.87 6.14
N TRP A 263 5.28 0.78 7.47
CA TRP A 263 6.18 -0.06 8.26
C TRP A 263 6.02 -1.56 7.98
N PHE A 264 4.88 -1.98 7.47
CA PHE A 264 4.59 -3.34 7.02
C PHE A 264 5.60 -3.85 5.99
N ASN A 265 6.00 -3.01 5.03
CA ASN A 265 6.92 -3.41 3.96
C ASN A 265 8.27 -3.91 4.50
N TYR A 266 8.72 -3.38 5.64
CA TYR A 266 9.96 -3.81 6.27
C TYR A 266 9.84 -5.24 6.80
N GLY A 267 8.76 -5.59 7.47
CA GLY A 267 8.48 -6.93 7.96
C GLY A 267 8.22 -7.92 6.82
N TRP A 268 7.36 -7.56 5.88
CA TRP A 268 7.00 -8.47 4.79
C TRP A 268 8.18 -8.87 3.90
N THR A 269 9.13 -7.97 3.66
CA THR A 269 10.32 -8.29 2.84
C THR A 269 11.22 -9.35 3.49
N VAL A 270 11.10 -9.58 4.77
CA VAL A 270 11.82 -10.65 5.51
C VAL A 270 10.92 -11.82 5.91
N GLY A 271 9.68 -11.85 5.43
CA GLY A 271 8.72 -12.92 5.76
C GLY A 271 8.02 -12.76 7.11
N GLY A 272 8.21 -11.61 7.77
CA GLY A 272 7.46 -11.27 8.98
C GLY A 272 6.06 -10.80 8.65
N ASP A 273 5.16 -10.90 9.62
CA ASP A 273 3.79 -10.40 9.55
C ASP A 273 3.46 -9.55 10.80
N CYS A 274 2.30 -8.92 10.79
CA CYS A 274 1.84 -8.10 11.90
C CYS A 274 0.73 -8.78 12.68
N ILE A 275 0.01 -9.68 12.02
CA ILE A 275 -1.11 -10.45 12.55
C ILE A 275 -1.03 -11.84 11.97
N GLN A 276 -1.00 -12.83 12.82
CA GLN A 276 -1.06 -14.23 12.40
C GLN A 276 -2.42 -14.84 12.74
N GLN A 277 -2.93 -15.65 11.82
CA GLN A 277 -4.12 -16.46 12.02
C GLN A 277 -3.71 -17.81 12.60
N ILE A 278 -4.14 -18.09 13.83
CA ILE A 278 -3.77 -19.29 14.58
C ILE A 278 -4.99 -20.21 14.69
N PRO A 279 -4.92 -21.48 14.27
CA PRO A 279 -6.00 -22.45 14.47
C PRO A 279 -6.36 -22.58 15.94
N SER A 280 -7.65 -22.67 16.26
CA SER A 280 -8.15 -22.80 17.62
C SER A 280 -9.33 -23.79 17.70
N ASP A 281 -9.28 -24.67 18.69
CA ASP A 281 -10.40 -25.57 19.01
C ASP A 281 -11.45 -24.91 19.92
N ASP A 282 -11.28 -23.64 20.30
CA ASP A 282 -12.25 -22.90 21.10
C ASP A 282 -13.50 -22.58 20.24
N PRO A 283 -14.68 -23.12 20.60
CA PRO A 283 -15.91 -22.89 19.82
C PRO A 283 -16.30 -21.41 19.72
N SER A 284 -15.85 -20.56 20.63
CA SER A 284 -16.15 -19.13 20.61
C SER A 284 -15.34 -18.37 19.55
N LEU A 285 -14.28 -18.98 19.01
CA LEU A 285 -13.35 -18.38 18.06
C LEU A 285 -13.57 -18.82 16.62
N ASN A 286 -14.62 -19.58 16.31
CA ASN A 286 -14.92 -20.10 14.96
C ASN A 286 -13.73 -20.80 14.26
N GLY A 287 -12.90 -21.51 15.03
CA GLY A 287 -11.76 -22.29 14.53
C GLY A 287 -10.44 -21.54 14.44
N TYR A 288 -10.43 -20.22 14.64
CA TYR A 288 -9.21 -19.40 14.57
C TYR A 288 -9.21 -18.30 15.61
N TYR A 289 -8.00 -17.90 16.00
CA TYR A 289 -7.78 -16.67 16.70
C TYR A 289 -6.66 -15.89 16.04
N TYR A 290 -6.66 -14.57 16.19
CA TYR A 290 -5.64 -13.71 15.61
C TYR A 290 -4.69 -13.21 16.67
N ASP A 291 -3.39 -13.34 16.41
CA ASP A 291 -2.33 -12.83 17.26
C ASP A 291 -1.59 -11.68 16.57
N PHE A 292 -1.23 -10.66 17.36
CA PHE A 292 -0.36 -9.60 16.86
C PHE A 292 1.11 -10.03 16.99
N THR A 293 1.79 -10.10 15.85
CA THR A 293 3.19 -10.53 15.72
C THR A 293 4.17 -9.37 15.53
N LEU A 294 3.70 -8.15 15.79
CA LEU A 294 4.42 -6.89 15.57
C LEU A 294 5.84 -6.84 16.15
N MET A 295 6.08 -7.56 17.21
CA MET A 295 7.35 -7.59 17.96
C MET A 295 7.93 -9.00 18.08
N GLU A 296 7.52 -9.91 17.17
CA GLU A 296 8.09 -11.25 17.11
C GLU A 296 9.58 -11.18 16.77
N ASP A 297 10.42 -11.78 17.60
CA ASP A 297 11.88 -11.72 17.51
C ASP A 297 12.53 -13.02 17.00
N THR A 298 11.73 -14.02 16.64
CA THR A 298 12.22 -15.23 15.96
C THR A 298 12.62 -14.89 14.52
N PRO A 299 13.85 -15.24 14.09
CA PRO A 299 14.29 -14.98 12.72
C PRO A 299 13.45 -15.76 11.71
N ASN A 300 13.30 -15.20 10.51
CA ASN A 300 12.70 -15.89 9.38
C ASN A 300 13.75 -16.58 8.52
N TYR A 301 13.33 -17.44 7.62
CA TYR A 301 14.22 -18.17 6.74
C TYR A 301 13.70 -18.21 5.32
N ILE A 302 14.63 -18.14 4.36
CA ILE A 302 14.35 -18.23 2.93
C ILE A 302 15.18 -19.34 2.30
N VAL A 303 14.62 -20.05 1.35
CA VAL A 303 15.36 -21.09 0.60
C VAL A 303 16.46 -20.44 -0.23
N ALA A 304 17.69 -20.94 -0.10
CA ALA A 304 18.85 -20.43 -0.83
C ALA A 304 18.66 -20.55 -2.36
N ASP A 305 19.17 -19.59 -3.13
CA ASP A 305 18.94 -19.48 -4.58
C ASP A 305 19.51 -20.68 -5.38
N ASP A 306 20.52 -21.33 -4.87
CA ASP A 306 21.14 -22.53 -5.47
C ASP A 306 20.39 -23.83 -5.07
N CYS A 307 19.38 -23.76 -4.22
CA CYS A 307 18.56 -24.88 -3.79
C CYS A 307 17.23 -24.93 -4.55
N ALA A 308 17.20 -25.65 -5.67
CA ALA A 308 16.05 -25.69 -6.57
C ALA A 308 14.74 -26.16 -5.91
N SER A 309 14.83 -27.06 -4.91
CA SER A 309 13.66 -27.57 -4.16
C SER A 309 14.09 -28.09 -2.80
N LEU A 310 13.32 -27.78 -1.78
CA LEU A 310 13.58 -28.13 -0.39
C LEU A 310 12.29 -28.64 0.28
N GLN A 311 12.40 -29.73 1.04
CA GLN A 311 11.33 -30.21 1.91
C GLN A 311 11.57 -29.68 3.33
N VAL A 312 10.59 -29.01 3.90
CA VAL A 312 10.62 -28.54 5.30
C VAL A 312 9.25 -28.83 5.92
N ASN A 313 9.23 -29.52 7.05
CA ASN A 313 7.99 -29.85 7.77
C ASN A 313 6.90 -30.53 6.89
N GLY A 314 7.32 -31.29 5.86
CA GLY A 314 6.40 -31.96 4.94
C GLY A 314 5.83 -31.09 3.82
N LYS A 315 6.20 -29.80 3.72
CA LYS A 315 5.90 -28.90 2.61
C LYS A 315 7.12 -28.81 1.66
N THR A 316 6.86 -28.57 0.38
CA THR A 316 7.91 -28.34 -0.64
C THR A 316 8.02 -26.84 -0.93
N TYR A 317 9.24 -26.34 -0.87
CA TYR A 317 9.60 -24.96 -1.18
C TYR A 317 10.62 -24.93 -2.32
N THR A 318 10.66 -23.84 -3.05
CA THR A 318 11.65 -23.58 -4.10
C THR A 318 12.57 -22.42 -3.73
N ALA A 319 13.66 -22.24 -4.45
CA ALA A 319 14.59 -21.13 -4.28
C ALA A 319 13.85 -19.79 -4.13
N GLY A 320 14.29 -18.96 -3.19
CA GLY A 320 13.72 -17.63 -2.93
C GLY A 320 12.35 -17.63 -2.22
N GLN A 321 11.84 -18.78 -1.79
CA GLN A 321 10.61 -18.83 -0.99
C GLN A 321 10.90 -18.78 0.51
N ILE A 322 10.14 -17.93 1.22
CA ILE A 322 10.12 -17.90 2.68
C ILE A 322 9.46 -19.19 3.17
N ILE A 323 10.05 -19.83 4.17
CA ILE A 323 9.49 -21.05 4.76
C ILE A 323 8.52 -20.71 5.91
N GLU A 324 7.45 -21.47 5.99
CA GLU A 324 6.44 -21.39 7.05
C GLU A 324 6.75 -22.41 8.14
N TYR A 325 7.83 -22.22 8.91
CA TYR A 325 8.16 -23.14 10.00
C TYR A 325 7.36 -22.89 11.28
N GLN A 326 6.67 -21.76 11.35
CA GLN A 326 5.81 -21.33 12.45
C GLN A 326 4.46 -22.07 12.51
N ASP A 327 4.13 -22.87 11.53
CA ASP A 327 2.90 -23.71 11.50
C ASP A 327 2.73 -24.64 12.72
N LYS A 328 3.76 -24.78 13.53
CA LYS A 328 3.76 -25.65 14.71
C LYS A 328 3.83 -24.86 16.01
N ILE A 329 3.07 -23.81 16.09
CA ILE A 329 2.82 -23.16 17.38
C ILE A 329 2.24 -24.23 18.31
N ASP A 330 2.91 -24.49 19.43
CA ASP A 330 2.36 -25.33 20.48
C ASP A 330 1.19 -24.63 21.15
N MET A 331 0.00 -24.90 20.64
CA MET A 331 -1.24 -24.33 21.16
C MET A 331 -1.60 -24.84 22.55
N SER A 332 -0.89 -25.83 23.09
CA SER A 332 -1.15 -26.34 24.46
C SER A 332 -0.89 -25.30 25.55
N GLY A 333 -0.06 -24.30 25.27
CA GLY A 333 0.20 -23.15 26.15
C GLY A 333 -0.73 -21.96 25.95
N TYR A 334 -1.53 -21.96 24.86
CA TYR A 334 -2.51 -20.90 24.62
C TYR A 334 -3.74 -21.16 25.48
N SER A 335 -3.92 -20.35 26.49
CA SER A 335 -5.21 -20.31 27.18
C SER A 335 -6.25 -19.71 26.24
N SER A 336 -7.54 -20.02 26.45
CA SER A 336 -8.67 -19.36 25.81
C SER A 336 -8.74 -17.84 26.10
N ASP A 337 -7.81 -17.34 26.93
CA ASP A 337 -7.58 -15.92 27.15
C ASP A 337 -6.39 -15.45 26.29
N PRO A 338 -6.63 -14.84 25.12
CA PRO A 338 -5.59 -14.33 24.25
C PRO A 338 -4.79 -13.15 24.83
N THR A 339 -5.12 -12.67 26.03
CA THR A 339 -4.39 -11.58 26.71
C THR A 339 -3.15 -12.05 27.48
N GLY A 340 -2.87 -13.34 27.49
CA GLY A 340 -1.68 -13.93 28.16
C GLY A 340 -0.38 -13.64 27.42
N ASN A 341 0.11 -12.44 27.49
CA ASN A 341 1.31 -11.94 26.81
C ASN A 341 2.58 -12.78 27.02
N ALA A 342 2.74 -13.35 28.22
CA ALA A 342 3.93 -14.14 28.54
C ALA A 342 3.96 -15.48 27.78
N ALA A 343 2.80 -16.08 27.52
CA ALA A 343 2.72 -17.34 26.78
C ALA A 343 3.03 -17.18 25.29
N LYS A 344 2.85 -15.99 24.74
CA LYS A 344 3.00 -15.70 23.32
C LYS A 344 4.43 -15.37 22.90
N LYS A 345 5.23 -14.79 23.78
CA LYS A 345 6.64 -14.46 23.49
C LYS A 345 7.48 -15.70 23.17
N ASP A 346 7.08 -16.87 23.64
CA ASP A 346 7.78 -18.13 23.42
C ASP A 346 7.07 -19.10 22.46
N SER A 347 6.03 -18.62 21.73
CA SER A 347 5.21 -19.49 20.87
C SER A 347 5.89 -19.82 19.55
N TYR A 348 6.75 -18.95 19.09
CA TYR A 348 7.48 -19.11 17.84
C TYR A 348 8.88 -19.63 18.16
N LYS A 349 9.21 -20.79 17.61
CA LYS A 349 10.54 -21.40 17.79
C LYS A 349 11.06 -21.97 16.49
N VAL A 350 12.31 -21.67 16.21
CA VAL A 350 13.04 -22.34 15.12
C VAL A 350 13.14 -23.82 15.45
N THR A 351 12.78 -24.69 14.52
CA THR A 351 12.86 -26.14 14.72
C THR A 351 14.28 -26.65 14.45
N GLU A 352 14.67 -27.78 15.07
CA GLU A 352 15.97 -28.44 14.79
C GLU A 352 16.17 -28.76 13.29
N GLU A 353 15.08 -29.03 12.55
CA GLU A 353 15.13 -29.25 11.10
C GLU A 353 15.54 -27.97 10.38
N VAL A 354 14.96 -26.83 10.73
CA VAL A 354 15.28 -25.52 10.12
C VAL A 354 16.72 -25.11 10.46
N GLU A 355 17.14 -25.24 11.72
CA GLU A 355 18.51 -24.96 12.14
C GLU A 355 19.52 -25.80 11.35
N ARG A 356 19.30 -27.11 11.22
CA ARG A 356 20.14 -28.00 10.44
C ARG A 356 20.20 -27.62 8.97
N LEU A 357 19.08 -27.26 8.35
CA LEU A 357 19.03 -26.84 6.95
C LEU A 357 19.74 -25.51 6.71
N ALA A 358 19.70 -24.60 7.67
CA ALA A 358 20.46 -23.37 7.66
C ALA A 358 21.98 -23.63 7.78
N ASP A 359 22.38 -24.51 8.70
CA ASP A 359 23.78 -24.94 8.86
C ASP A 359 24.32 -25.65 7.59
N GLU A 360 23.45 -26.34 6.84
CA GLU A 360 23.77 -26.96 5.56
C GLU A 360 23.83 -25.96 4.40
N GLY A 361 23.54 -24.68 4.63
CA GLY A 361 23.49 -23.63 3.61
C GLY A 361 22.30 -23.74 2.64
N LYS A 362 21.26 -24.51 2.99
CA LYS A 362 20.04 -24.64 2.17
C LYS A 362 18.99 -23.57 2.46
N LEU A 363 19.10 -22.96 3.64
CA LEU A 363 18.28 -21.84 4.08
C LEU A 363 19.18 -20.68 4.45
N ASN A 364 18.80 -19.49 4.03
CA ASN A 364 19.39 -18.25 4.53
C ASN A 364 18.54 -17.69 5.67
N CYS A 365 19.19 -17.27 6.74
CA CYS A 365 18.55 -16.58 7.87
C CYS A 365 18.22 -15.14 7.46
N LEU A 366 17.01 -14.70 7.78
CA LEU A 366 16.54 -13.35 7.58
C LEU A 366 16.28 -12.67 8.94
N PRO A 367 16.29 -11.34 9.02
CA PRO A 367 15.87 -10.64 10.21
C PRO A 367 14.48 -11.06 10.70
N SER A 368 14.25 -10.94 12.00
CA SER A 368 12.92 -11.08 12.58
C SER A 368 12.01 -9.92 12.19
N GLN A 369 10.70 -10.06 12.45
CA GLN A 369 9.74 -8.95 12.35
C GLN A 369 10.16 -7.75 13.21
N ARG A 370 10.65 -8.01 14.41
CA ARG A 370 11.12 -7.00 15.35
C ARG A 370 12.36 -6.25 14.82
N ASP A 371 13.31 -6.96 14.23
CA ASP A 371 14.51 -6.34 13.64
C ASP A 371 14.13 -5.44 12.46
N ALA A 372 13.28 -5.93 11.55
CA ALA A 372 12.75 -5.17 10.44
C ALA A 372 11.99 -3.91 10.90
N PHE A 373 11.22 -4.06 11.97
CA PHE A 373 10.49 -2.95 12.57
C PHE A 373 11.42 -1.95 13.27
N THR A 374 12.51 -2.41 13.86
CA THR A 374 13.57 -1.57 14.42
C THR A 374 14.20 -0.70 13.33
N GLU A 375 14.50 -1.26 12.15
CA GLU A 375 14.99 -0.49 11.00
C GLU A 375 14.01 0.60 10.59
N PHE A 376 12.71 0.30 10.50
CA PHE A 376 11.70 1.33 10.22
C PHE A 376 11.69 2.45 11.29
N VAL A 377 11.80 2.12 12.56
CA VAL A 377 11.83 3.12 13.64
C VAL A 377 13.06 4.02 13.53
N ARG A 378 14.21 3.47 13.14
CA ARG A 378 15.46 4.22 12.93
C ARG A 378 15.33 5.33 11.89
N LEU A 379 14.48 5.19 10.88
CA LEU A 379 14.30 6.18 9.80
C LEU A 379 13.97 7.58 10.35
N ALA A 380 13.04 7.67 11.29
CA ALA A 380 12.58 8.94 11.85
C ALA A 380 13.29 9.34 13.16
N SER A 381 13.94 8.40 13.84
CA SER A 381 14.68 8.69 15.06
C SER A 381 15.89 9.57 14.75
N LYS A 382 16.22 10.50 15.67
CA LYS A 382 17.37 11.38 15.50
C LYS A 382 18.68 10.59 15.51
N THR A 383 19.69 11.12 14.84
CA THR A 383 21.00 10.47 14.69
C THR A 383 21.78 10.28 16.01
N ASP A 384 21.39 10.96 17.08
CA ASP A 384 21.94 10.82 18.45
C ASP A 384 21.05 9.93 19.35
N THR A 385 19.90 9.50 18.88
CA THR A 385 18.98 8.63 19.62
C THR A 385 19.42 7.17 19.48
N VAL A 386 19.64 6.49 20.61
CA VAL A 386 19.83 5.04 20.65
C VAL A 386 18.45 4.39 20.52
N VAL A 387 18.21 3.71 19.41
CA VAL A 387 16.93 3.03 19.11
C VAL A 387 16.91 1.64 19.73
N ASP A 388 18.03 0.92 19.67
CA ASP A 388 18.18 -0.36 20.34
C ASP A 388 19.65 -0.66 20.68
N ILE A 389 19.87 -1.77 21.39
CA ILE A 389 21.20 -2.31 21.72
C ILE A 389 21.15 -3.81 21.39
N VAL A 390 21.88 -4.23 20.36
CA VAL A 390 21.97 -5.62 19.92
C VAL A 390 23.39 -6.09 20.11
N ASP A 391 23.61 -7.19 20.83
CA ASP A 391 24.93 -7.77 21.17
C ASP A 391 25.92 -6.75 21.77
N GLY A 392 25.41 -5.76 22.50
CA GLY A 392 26.19 -4.68 23.09
C GLY A 392 26.50 -3.51 22.17
N GLU A 393 26.17 -3.60 20.90
CA GLU A 393 26.28 -2.55 19.88
C GLU A 393 25.03 -1.66 19.89
N LYS A 394 25.25 -0.32 19.88
CA LYS A 394 24.16 0.65 19.86
C LYS A 394 23.68 0.92 18.45
N LEU A 395 22.40 0.72 18.22
CA LEU A 395 21.73 1.10 16.98
C LEU A 395 21.18 2.52 17.11
N TYR A 396 21.66 3.42 16.28
CA TYR A 396 21.24 4.82 16.27
C TYR A 396 20.19 5.10 15.17
N GLY A 397 19.41 6.16 15.38
CA GLY A 397 18.51 6.69 14.37
C GLY A 397 19.24 7.21 13.13
N TYR A 398 18.53 7.25 12.01
CA TYR A 398 19.05 7.78 10.73
C TYR A 398 18.67 9.25 10.49
N GLY A 399 17.55 9.70 11.04
CA GLY A 399 17.07 11.08 10.90
C GLY A 399 16.78 11.52 9.46
N ILE A 400 16.40 10.57 8.60
CA ILE A 400 16.16 10.79 7.17
C ILE A 400 14.67 10.96 6.83
N THR A 401 13.79 10.69 7.79
CA THR A 401 12.34 10.76 7.65
C THR A 401 11.76 11.73 8.68
N PRO A 402 10.82 12.62 8.32
CA PRO A 402 10.08 13.40 9.30
C PRO A 402 9.16 12.51 10.13
N TYR A 403 8.76 12.97 11.30
CA TYR A 403 7.68 12.31 12.04
C TYR A 403 6.37 12.43 11.24
N PRO A 404 5.55 11.37 11.14
CA PRO A 404 4.28 11.43 10.40
C PRO A 404 3.39 12.59 10.81
N ALA A 405 3.22 12.85 12.09
CA ALA A 405 2.44 13.98 12.60
C ALA A 405 2.99 15.36 12.19
N SER A 406 4.28 15.48 11.87
CA SER A 406 4.90 16.76 11.47
C SER A 406 4.76 17.07 10.00
N ILE A 407 4.43 16.07 9.18
CA ILE A 407 4.29 16.25 7.73
C ILE A 407 2.87 16.65 7.31
N GLY A 408 1.88 16.49 8.19
CA GLY A 408 0.49 16.91 7.93
C GLY A 408 -0.36 15.86 7.22
N GLY A 409 -0.09 14.57 7.44
CA GLY A 409 -0.85 13.45 6.87
C GLY A 409 -0.68 13.32 5.35
N ASP A 410 -1.64 12.67 4.67
CA ASP A 410 -1.58 12.37 3.23
C ASP A 410 -1.41 13.61 2.35
N ALA A 411 -2.15 14.67 2.62
CA ALA A 411 -2.01 15.92 1.87
C ALA A 411 -0.62 16.55 2.08
N GLY A 412 -0.11 16.51 3.31
CA GLY A 412 1.18 17.11 3.66
C GLY A 412 2.37 16.39 3.04
N LYS A 413 2.38 15.05 2.99
CA LYS A 413 3.46 14.27 2.33
C LYS A 413 3.48 14.53 0.82
N THR A 414 2.29 14.54 0.18
CA THR A 414 2.14 14.83 -1.25
C THR A 414 2.67 16.22 -1.59
N VAL A 415 2.24 17.27 -0.86
CA VAL A 415 2.72 18.65 -1.03
C VAL A 415 4.23 18.77 -0.75
N SER A 416 4.75 18.05 0.23
CA SER A 416 6.19 18.08 0.55
C SER A 416 7.04 17.49 -0.56
N PHE A 417 6.59 16.42 -1.20
CA PHE A 417 7.25 15.83 -2.37
C PHE A 417 7.20 16.79 -3.58
N MET A 418 6.01 17.32 -3.89
CA MET A 418 5.83 18.27 -5.01
C MET A 418 6.66 19.54 -4.86
N ASN A 419 6.87 20.02 -3.64
CA ASN A 419 7.69 21.19 -3.36
C ASN A 419 9.19 20.89 -3.19
N GLY A 420 9.63 19.67 -3.46
CA GLY A 420 11.05 19.27 -3.33
C GLY A 420 11.57 19.23 -1.90
N ARG A 421 10.69 19.09 -0.89
CA ARG A 421 11.07 18.90 0.53
C ARG A 421 11.19 17.43 0.94
N LEU A 422 10.69 16.53 0.10
CA LEU A 422 10.94 15.09 0.17
C LEU A 422 11.63 14.67 -1.10
N ALA A 423 12.75 13.94 -0.96
CA ALA A 423 13.46 13.39 -2.11
C ALA A 423 12.88 12.05 -2.57
N MET A 424 12.44 11.23 -1.64
CA MET A 424 11.79 9.93 -1.89
C MET A 424 10.54 9.78 -1.03
N LEU A 425 9.50 9.20 -1.62
CA LEU A 425 8.20 8.98 -0.98
C LEU A 425 7.68 7.58 -1.35
N VAL A 426 7.37 6.75 -0.37
CA VAL A 426 6.62 5.51 -0.58
C VAL A 426 5.14 5.82 -0.51
N ASP A 427 4.43 5.57 -1.59
CA ASP A 427 2.98 5.76 -1.62
C ASP A 427 2.31 4.90 -2.70
N LEU A 428 0.98 4.87 -2.67
CA LEU A 428 0.13 4.18 -3.61
C LEU A 428 0.08 4.87 -4.98
N ARG A 429 -0.33 4.14 -6.00
CA ARG A 429 -0.45 4.63 -7.37
C ARG A 429 -1.33 5.89 -7.53
N TYR A 430 -2.35 6.08 -6.70
CA TYR A 430 -3.34 7.14 -6.86
C TYR A 430 -2.75 8.56 -6.92
N ILE A 431 -1.60 8.79 -6.26
CA ILE A 431 -0.96 10.12 -6.26
C ILE A 431 -0.31 10.48 -7.61
N THR A 432 -0.08 9.51 -8.49
CA THR A 432 0.52 9.71 -9.82
C THR A 432 -0.23 10.77 -10.62
N SER A 433 -1.55 10.76 -10.57
CA SER A 433 -2.38 11.72 -11.29
C SER A 433 -2.14 13.15 -10.81
N THR A 434 -2.04 13.34 -9.50
CA THR A 434 -1.72 14.65 -8.90
C THR A 434 -0.33 15.11 -9.33
N PHE A 435 0.68 14.23 -9.28
CA PHE A 435 2.03 14.61 -9.72
C PHE A 435 2.11 14.95 -11.21
N ARG A 436 1.36 14.26 -12.06
CA ARG A 436 1.27 14.60 -13.50
C ARG A 436 0.71 16.01 -13.73
N GLU A 437 -0.29 16.42 -12.98
CA GLU A 437 -0.92 17.73 -13.13
C GLU A 437 -0.14 18.85 -12.44
N GLU A 438 0.35 18.62 -11.23
CA GLU A 438 0.85 19.68 -10.34
C GLU A 438 2.39 19.86 -10.41
N MET A 439 3.14 18.84 -10.85
CA MET A 439 4.60 18.92 -10.91
C MET A 439 5.14 19.24 -12.30
N ASP A 440 4.28 19.44 -13.31
CA ASP A 440 4.73 19.71 -14.68
C ASP A 440 5.63 20.94 -14.74
N GLY A 441 6.88 20.73 -15.17
CA GLY A 441 7.92 21.75 -15.30
C GLY A 441 8.57 22.24 -14.00
N ALA A 442 8.14 21.81 -12.82
CA ALA A 442 8.76 22.20 -11.55
C ALA A 442 9.90 21.24 -11.14
N TYR A 443 9.60 19.95 -11.14
CA TYR A 443 10.55 18.87 -10.83
C TYR A 443 10.32 17.69 -11.77
N GLU A 444 11.41 17.07 -12.20
CA GLU A 444 11.37 15.74 -12.81
C GLU A 444 11.25 14.70 -11.70
N TRP A 445 10.42 13.70 -11.92
CA TRP A 445 10.19 12.60 -10.98
C TRP A 445 9.94 11.29 -11.72
N ASP A 446 10.19 10.19 -11.05
CA ASP A 446 9.94 8.85 -11.58
C ASP A 446 9.69 7.88 -10.40
N VAL A 447 9.54 6.60 -10.68
CA VAL A 447 9.29 5.56 -9.68
C VAL A 447 10.35 4.47 -9.72
N ALA A 448 10.49 3.77 -8.60
CA ALA A 448 11.38 2.63 -8.40
C ALA A 448 10.68 1.57 -7.54
N PRO A 449 11.17 0.31 -7.56
CA PRO A 449 10.71 -0.72 -6.64
C PRO A 449 10.89 -0.28 -5.18
N LEU A 450 10.07 -0.85 -4.29
CA LEU A 450 10.22 -0.65 -2.85
C LEU A 450 11.58 -1.18 -2.38
N PRO A 451 12.17 -0.57 -1.34
CA PRO A 451 13.33 -1.15 -0.68
C PRO A 451 13.02 -2.53 -0.11
N MET A 452 14.01 -3.42 -0.15
CA MET A 452 13.91 -4.76 0.43
C MET A 452 15.17 -5.09 1.25
N TYR A 453 15.11 -6.18 2.03
CA TYR A 453 16.29 -6.66 2.72
C TYR A 453 17.27 -7.32 1.73
N LYS A 454 18.53 -6.91 1.78
CA LYS A 454 19.64 -7.52 1.02
C LYS A 454 20.95 -7.37 1.78
N GLU A 455 21.77 -8.40 1.71
CA GLU A 455 23.18 -8.38 2.11
C GLU A 455 24.08 -8.59 0.89
N TYR A 456 25.27 -8.03 0.94
CA TYR A 456 26.24 -8.10 -0.15
C TYR A 456 27.60 -8.55 0.36
N ASP A 457 28.33 -9.29 -0.49
CA ASP A 457 29.75 -9.53 -0.29
C ASP A 457 30.59 -8.25 -0.57
N ALA A 458 31.91 -8.33 -0.32
CA ALA A 458 32.83 -7.22 -0.56
C ALA A 458 32.87 -6.77 -2.03
N ASP A 459 32.49 -7.64 -2.94
CA ASP A 459 32.43 -7.38 -4.37
C ASP A 459 31.06 -6.82 -4.82
N GLY A 460 30.08 -6.73 -3.93
CA GLY A 460 28.73 -6.23 -4.19
C GLY A 460 27.79 -7.25 -4.84
N ASN A 461 28.07 -8.55 -4.72
CA ASN A 461 27.11 -9.59 -5.09
C ASN A 461 26.19 -9.87 -3.91
N ILE A 462 24.93 -10.15 -4.20
CA ILE A 462 23.96 -10.53 -3.16
C ILE A 462 24.38 -11.86 -2.53
N THR A 463 24.44 -11.90 -1.22
CA THR A 463 24.68 -13.12 -0.43
C THR A 463 23.42 -13.63 0.24
N VAL A 464 22.58 -12.71 0.72
CA VAL A 464 21.27 -13.00 1.28
C VAL A 464 20.30 -11.92 0.82
N HIS A 465 19.09 -12.30 0.50
CA HIS A 465 18.01 -11.34 0.24
C HIS A 465 16.69 -11.84 0.81
N GLY A 466 15.82 -10.90 1.12
CA GLY A 466 14.41 -11.18 1.40
C GLY A 466 13.58 -11.30 0.12
N VAL A 467 12.32 -10.97 0.21
CA VAL A 467 11.40 -10.97 -0.93
C VAL A 467 10.94 -9.56 -1.25
N GLU A 468 10.55 -9.33 -2.50
CA GLU A 468 9.80 -8.12 -2.83
C GLU A 468 8.41 -8.24 -2.20
N ALA A 469 8.01 -7.21 -1.48
CA ALA A 469 6.75 -7.17 -0.79
C ALA A 469 6.18 -5.75 -0.76
N GLY A 470 4.89 -5.63 -0.93
CA GLY A 470 4.22 -4.34 -0.90
C GLY A 470 2.71 -4.50 -0.77
N HIS A 471 2.06 -3.44 -0.37
CA HIS A 471 0.62 -3.38 -0.34
C HIS A 471 0.08 -2.79 -1.64
N SER A 472 -1.00 -3.36 -2.13
CA SER A 472 -1.79 -2.78 -3.20
C SER A 472 -3.16 -2.38 -2.65
N GLY A 473 -3.37 -1.08 -2.51
CA GLY A 473 -4.65 -0.53 -2.11
C GLY A 473 -5.71 -0.74 -3.17
N SER A 474 -6.95 -0.90 -2.74
CA SER A 474 -8.11 -0.96 -3.62
C SER A 474 -9.32 -0.34 -2.94
N VAL A 475 -10.19 0.24 -3.75
CA VAL A 475 -11.52 0.69 -3.35
C VAL A 475 -12.54 -0.09 -4.17
N ALA A 476 -13.54 -0.67 -3.52
CA ALA A 476 -14.62 -1.34 -4.21
C ALA A 476 -15.75 -0.40 -4.56
N LEU A 477 -16.40 -0.70 -5.66
CA LEU A 477 -17.77 -0.30 -5.96
C LEU A 477 -18.71 -1.33 -5.33
N CYS A 478 -19.48 -0.90 -4.33
CA CYS A 478 -20.44 -1.74 -3.62
C CYS A 478 -21.86 -1.31 -3.90
N ILE A 479 -22.81 -2.24 -3.81
CA ILE A 479 -24.24 -1.99 -3.94
C ILE A 479 -24.88 -2.01 -2.55
N SER A 480 -25.78 -1.07 -2.27
CA SER A 480 -26.54 -1.06 -1.03
C SER A 480 -27.53 -2.23 -0.97
N SER A 481 -27.58 -2.93 0.17
CA SER A 481 -28.61 -3.95 0.41
C SER A 481 -30.03 -3.38 0.39
N LYS A 482 -30.19 -2.06 0.51
CA LYS A 482 -31.48 -1.35 0.51
C LYS A 482 -31.90 -0.81 -0.84
N THR A 483 -31.05 -0.95 -1.87
CA THR A 483 -31.41 -0.50 -3.23
C THR A 483 -32.64 -1.24 -3.76
N LYS A 484 -33.37 -0.57 -4.63
CA LYS A 484 -34.50 -1.15 -5.38
C LYS A 484 -34.16 -1.40 -6.85
N VAL A 485 -32.90 -1.06 -7.24
CA VAL A 485 -32.42 -1.03 -8.62
C VAL A 485 -31.08 -1.77 -8.73
N ALA A 486 -30.95 -2.91 -8.04
CA ALA A 486 -29.71 -3.68 -8.00
C ALA A 486 -29.20 -4.13 -9.39
N PRO A 487 -30.05 -4.59 -10.33
CA PRO A 487 -29.59 -4.94 -11.68
C PRO A 487 -29.02 -3.75 -12.46
N GLU A 488 -29.64 -2.58 -12.33
CA GLU A 488 -29.19 -1.36 -12.99
C GLU A 488 -27.90 -0.81 -12.34
N ALA A 489 -27.79 -0.92 -11.01
CA ALA A 489 -26.58 -0.60 -10.25
C ALA A 489 -25.42 -1.53 -10.68
N TRP A 490 -25.69 -2.82 -10.87
CA TRP A 490 -24.71 -3.77 -11.38
C TRP A 490 -24.21 -3.40 -12.78
N LYS A 491 -25.10 -3.09 -13.71
CA LYS A 491 -24.70 -2.65 -15.08
C LYS A 491 -23.74 -1.48 -15.06
N PHE A 492 -23.91 -0.55 -14.13
CA PHE A 492 -22.98 0.57 -13.97
C PHE A 492 -21.61 0.10 -13.43
N ILE A 493 -21.59 -0.77 -12.42
CA ILE A 493 -20.35 -1.33 -11.87
C ILE A 493 -19.61 -2.14 -12.94
N GLU A 494 -20.32 -2.99 -13.67
CA GLU A 494 -19.79 -3.80 -14.75
C GLU A 494 -19.18 -2.93 -15.87
N PHE A 495 -19.82 -1.80 -16.22
CA PHE A 495 -19.26 -0.83 -17.14
C PHE A 495 -17.96 -0.20 -16.62
N CYS A 496 -17.89 0.15 -15.33
CA CYS A 496 -16.66 0.66 -14.72
C CYS A 496 -15.51 -0.35 -14.76
N ALA A 497 -15.82 -1.64 -14.65
CA ALA A 497 -14.86 -2.74 -14.72
C ALA A 497 -14.55 -3.22 -16.15
N SER A 498 -15.29 -2.74 -17.16
CA SER A 498 -15.05 -3.07 -18.58
C SER A 498 -13.75 -2.48 -19.09
N GLU A 499 -13.24 -2.99 -20.22
CA GLU A 499 -12.07 -2.43 -20.89
C GLU A 499 -12.23 -0.92 -21.19
N GLU A 500 -13.44 -0.47 -21.56
CA GLU A 500 -13.73 0.95 -21.81
C GLU A 500 -13.57 1.78 -20.53
N GLY A 501 -14.20 1.36 -19.42
CA GLY A 501 -14.12 2.04 -18.13
C GLY A 501 -12.70 2.05 -17.55
N GLN A 502 -12.02 0.90 -17.62
CA GLN A 502 -10.65 0.76 -17.15
C GLN A 502 -9.64 1.55 -17.98
N SER A 503 -9.82 1.61 -19.32
CA SER A 503 -8.98 2.44 -20.19
C SER A 503 -9.08 3.93 -19.87
N MET A 504 -10.24 4.42 -19.48
CA MET A 504 -10.42 5.81 -19.06
C MET A 504 -9.64 6.12 -17.77
N GLN A 505 -9.67 5.20 -16.81
CA GLN A 505 -8.91 5.31 -15.56
C GLN A 505 -7.41 5.21 -15.79
N ALA A 506 -6.96 4.27 -16.63
CA ALA A 506 -5.55 4.07 -16.99
C ALA A 506 -4.92 5.31 -17.62
N LYS A 507 -5.62 5.93 -18.60
CA LYS A 507 -5.16 7.16 -19.28
C LYS A 507 -4.99 8.34 -18.32
N ALA A 508 -5.86 8.45 -17.32
CA ALA A 508 -5.73 9.47 -16.29
C ALA A 508 -4.58 9.19 -15.30
N GLY A 509 -4.18 7.93 -15.16
CA GLY A 509 -2.97 7.52 -14.46
C GLY A 509 -3.12 7.32 -12.95
N PHE A 510 -4.32 7.33 -12.39
CA PHE A 510 -4.47 7.16 -10.94
C PHE A 510 -4.54 5.68 -10.50
N ALA A 511 -4.72 4.73 -11.42
CA ALA A 511 -4.80 3.31 -11.09
C ALA A 511 -4.22 2.42 -12.20
N ILE A 512 -3.87 1.19 -11.84
CA ILE A 512 -3.58 0.13 -12.80
C ILE A 512 -4.91 -0.50 -13.21
N PRO A 513 -5.11 -0.83 -14.49
CA PRO A 513 -6.26 -1.59 -14.93
C PRO A 513 -6.39 -2.94 -14.21
N LEU A 514 -7.63 -3.36 -13.95
CA LEU A 514 -7.92 -4.68 -13.37
C LEU A 514 -7.50 -5.81 -14.30
N GLN A 515 -7.68 -5.63 -15.62
CA GLN A 515 -7.27 -6.61 -16.62
C GLN A 515 -5.74 -6.55 -16.85
N ARG A 516 -5.08 -7.68 -16.70
CA ARG A 516 -3.63 -7.79 -16.88
C ARG A 516 -3.15 -7.38 -18.26
N ASP A 517 -3.87 -7.75 -19.32
CA ASP A 517 -3.50 -7.41 -20.70
C ASP A 517 -3.59 -5.89 -20.94
N LEU A 518 -4.63 -5.24 -20.41
CA LEU A 518 -4.77 -3.79 -20.52
C LEU A 518 -3.67 -3.07 -19.71
N ALA A 519 -3.32 -3.58 -18.54
CA ALA A 519 -2.24 -3.04 -17.72
C ALA A 519 -0.86 -3.15 -18.41
N ASN A 520 -0.62 -4.20 -19.19
CA ASN A 520 0.60 -4.39 -19.97
C ASN A 520 0.56 -3.70 -21.36
N SER A 521 -0.50 -2.99 -21.66
CA SER A 521 -0.66 -2.31 -22.96
C SER A 521 -0.08 -0.89 -22.98
N PRO A 522 0.15 -0.32 -24.17
CA PRO A 522 0.56 1.08 -24.32
C PRO A 522 -0.41 2.09 -23.70
N VAL A 523 -1.68 1.72 -23.51
CA VAL A 523 -2.70 2.59 -22.87
C VAL A 523 -2.29 2.98 -21.45
N PHE A 524 -1.64 2.06 -20.74
CA PHE A 524 -1.16 2.30 -19.38
C PHE A 524 0.32 2.69 -19.34
N LEU A 525 1.17 2.07 -20.15
CA LEU A 525 2.64 2.16 -20.05
C LEU A 525 3.24 3.36 -20.80
N ASP A 526 2.61 3.84 -21.87
CA ASP A 526 3.25 4.80 -22.78
C ASP A 526 2.81 6.25 -22.59
N GLY A 527 3.76 7.16 -22.85
CA GLY A 527 3.51 8.58 -23.14
C GLY A 527 3.35 9.51 -21.95
N HIS A 528 3.48 9.02 -20.71
CA HIS A 528 3.28 9.83 -19.50
C HIS A 528 4.29 9.53 -18.39
N ALA A 529 4.54 10.51 -17.50
CA ALA A 529 5.23 10.25 -16.25
C ALA A 529 4.38 9.31 -15.35
N PRO A 530 4.97 8.42 -14.56
CA PRO A 530 6.41 8.16 -14.49
C PRO A 530 6.90 7.38 -15.72
N ARG A 531 8.16 7.56 -16.08
CA ARG A 531 8.78 6.88 -17.22
C ARG A 531 8.93 5.37 -16.95
N ASN A 532 9.24 5.02 -15.69
CA ASN A 532 9.41 3.64 -15.24
C ASN A 532 8.07 3.00 -14.77
N ALA A 533 6.99 3.19 -15.52
CA ALA A 533 5.66 2.68 -15.14
C ALA A 533 5.59 1.15 -14.98
N LYS A 534 6.54 0.39 -15.56
CA LYS A 534 6.65 -1.07 -15.38
C LYS A 534 6.80 -1.49 -13.92
N VAL A 535 7.34 -0.62 -13.06
CA VAL A 535 7.45 -0.87 -11.62
C VAL A 535 6.10 -1.14 -10.97
N PHE A 536 5.03 -0.47 -11.44
CA PHE A 536 3.69 -0.74 -10.91
C PHE A 536 3.17 -2.13 -11.29
N ILE A 537 3.48 -2.59 -12.51
CA ILE A 537 3.11 -3.94 -12.95
C ILE A 537 3.84 -4.97 -12.08
N ARG A 538 5.17 -4.80 -11.91
CA ARG A 538 5.98 -5.64 -11.04
C ARG A 538 5.42 -5.66 -9.60
N ALA A 539 5.05 -4.49 -9.06
CA ALA A 539 4.52 -4.38 -7.71
C ALA A 539 3.13 -5.04 -7.56
N ALA A 540 2.34 -5.13 -8.64
CA ALA A 540 1.08 -5.84 -8.64
C ALA A 540 1.24 -7.38 -8.67
N GLU A 541 2.38 -7.89 -9.16
CA GLU A 541 2.66 -9.33 -9.25
C GLU A 541 3.04 -9.94 -7.89
N TYR A 542 3.65 -9.16 -6.98
CA TYR A 542 4.07 -9.61 -5.65
C TYR A 542 3.26 -8.96 -4.52
N GLU A 543 2.05 -8.54 -4.81
CA GLU A 543 1.19 -7.96 -3.78
C GLU A 543 1.12 -8.87 -2.56
N THR A 544 1.45 -8.32 -1.40
CA THR A 544 1.25 -8.97 -0.11
C THR A 544 -0.10 -8.55 0.43
N ALA A 545 -0.96 -9.52 0.70
CA ALA A 545 -2.20 -9.26 1.40
C ALA A 545 -1.88 -8.64 2.75
N GLY A 546 -2.43 -7.47 3.02
CA GLY A 546 -2.19 -6.81 4.29
C GLY A 546 -2.74 -7.64 5.45
N ASP A 547 -1.93 -7.86 6.48
CA ASP A 547 -2.32 -8.61 7.67
C ASP A 547 -3.58 -8.05 8.34
N TRP A 548 -3.82 -6.74 8.18
CA TRP A 548 -5.06 -6.11 8.66
C TRP A 548 -6.34 -6.66 8.02
N TRP A 549 -6.23 -7.39 6.92
CA TRP A 549 -7.40 -8.03 6.30
C TRP A 549 -7.98 -9.16 7.12
N TYR A 550 -7.22 -9.70 8.04
CA TYR A 550 -7.74 -10.68 9.00
C TYR A 550 -8.76 -10.05 9.96
N LEU A 551 -8.63 -8.77 10.25
CA LEU A 551 -9.52 -8.05 11.15
C LEU A 551 -10.60 -7.27 10.38
N LYS A 552 -11.71 -6.97 11.03
CA LYS A 552 -12.84 -6.26 10.41
C LYS A 552 -12.58 -4.78 10.16
N ASN A 553 -11.58 -4.18 10.81
CA ASN A 553 -11.14 -2.81 10.55
C ASN A 553 -9.65 -2.64 10.93
N ASN A 554 -9.05 -1.53 10.50
CA ASN A 554 -7.63 -1.23 10.65
C ASN A 554 -7.30 -0.17 11.70
N LYS A 555 -8.23 0.21 12.58
CA LYS A 555 -8.02 1.28 13.60
C LYS A 555 -6.90 0.97 14.58
N TRP A 556 -6.54 -0.30 14.75
CA TRP A 556 -5.41 -0.72 15.56
C TRP A 556 -4.06 -0.18 15.06
N ILE A 557 -3.92 0.08 13.75
CA ILE A 557 -2.70 0.61 13.12
C ILE A 557 -2.35 1.97 13.72
N ASP A 558 -3.32 2.88 13.82
CA ASP A 558 -3.11 4.20 14.41
C ASP A 558 -2.76 4.12 15.90
N THR A 559 -3.42 3.21 16.62
CA THR A 559 -3.13 2.97 18.05
C THR A 559 -1.68 2.55 18.23
N TRP A 560 -1.21 1.59 17.44
CA TRP A 560 0.17 1.11 17.47
C TRP A 560 1.17 2.19 17.06
N ALA A 561 0.94 2.87 15.95
CA ALA A 561 1.81 3.94 15.46
C ALA A 561 1.97 5.08 16.49
N ASN A 562 0.91 5.46 17.18
CA ASN A 562 0.96 6.49 18.21
C ASN A 562 1.81 6.08 19.42
N VAL A 563 1.70 4.83 19.87
CA VAL A 563 2.51 4.33 20.98
C VAL A 563 4.00 4.32 20.61
N LEU A 564 4.34 3.85 19.43
CA LEU A 564 5.72 3.84 18.96
C LEU A 564 6.32 5.25 18.83
N ASN A 565 5.59 6.17 18.24
CA ASN A 565 6.03 7.56 18.14
C ASN A 565 6.24 8.19 19.51
N GLY A 566 5.38 7.86 20.48
CA GLY A 566 5.45 8.37 21.85
C GLY A 566 6.52 7.74 22.71
N SER A 567 6.98 6.54 22.42
CA SER A 567 7.86 5.75 23.30
C SER A 567 9.27 5.56 22.72
N VAL A 568 9.38 5.05 21.48
CA VAL A 568 10.69 4.68 20.92
C VAL A 568 11.27 5.77 20.02
N ARG A 569 10.52 6.24 19.04
CA ARG A 569 11.02 7.25 18.09
C ARG A 569 11.46 8.55 18.74
N ASN A 570 10.85 8.93 19.85
CA ASN A 570 11.26 10.11 20.61
C ASN A 570 12.44 9.87 21.56
N GLY A 571 12.99 8.65 21.63
CA GLY A 571 14.14 8.29 22.43
C GLY A 571 13.87 8.11 23.93
N LYS A 572 12.61 7.89 24.36
CA LYS A 572 12.30 7.59 25.77
C LYS A 572 12.71 6.19 26.15
N LEU A 573 12.50 5.21 25.26
CA LEU A 573 12.81 3.80 25.43
C LEU A 573 13.57 3.29 24.22
N THR A 574 14.42 2.29 24.41
CA THR A 574 14.91 1.45 23.30
C THR A 574 13.80 0.50 22.84
N MET A 575 13.97 -0.15 21.67
CA MET A 575 13.03 -1.18 21.22
C MET A 575 12.95 -2.33 22.23
N THR A 576 14.09 -2.78 22.75
CA THR A 576 14.17 -3.82 23.78
C THR A 576 13.50 -3.39 25.08
N ASP A 577 13.75 -2.17 25.56
CA ASP A 577 13.10 -1.66 26.77
C ASP A 577 11.58 -1.49 26.57
N PHE A 578 11.16 -1.03 25.39
CA PHE A 578 9.75 -0.90 25.04
C PHE A 578 9.06 -2.27 25.05
N TYR A 579 9.63 -3.26 24.37
CA TYR A 579 9.12 -4.64 24.31
C TYR A 579 8.94 -5.28 25.71
N ASN A 580 9.84 -4.96 26.63
CA ASN A 580 9.78 -5.44 28.01
C ASN A 580 8.98 -4.53 28.96
N SER A 581 8.43 -3.43 28.46
CA SER A 581 7.75 -2.44 29.26
C SER A 581 6.31 -2.82 29.61
N LYS A 582 5.81 -2.23 30.71
CA LYS A 582 4.40 -2.28 31.04
C LYS A 582 3.52 -1.58 29.99
N GLU A 583 4.05 -0.55 29.33
CA GLU A 583 3.36 0.21 28.28
C GLU A 583 3.08 -0.70 27.07
N TYR A 584 4.06 -1.48 26.62
CA TYR A 584 3.86 -2.48 25.57
C TYR A 584 2.79 -3.50 25.94
N ASN A 585 2.88 -4.08 27.13
CA ASN A 585 1.93 -5.09 27.58
C ASN A 585 0.49 -4.57 27.60
N ILE A 586 0.27 -3.37 28.15
CA ILE A 586 -1.07 -2.74 28.17
C ILE A 586 -1.56 -2.47 26.75
N THR A 587 -0.69 -1.95 25.87
CA THR A 587 -1.05 -1.67 24.48
C THR A 587 -1.42 -2.95 23.76
N PHE A 588 -0.61 -3.99 23.87
CA PHE A 588 -0.85 -5.28 23.25
C PHE A 588 -2.16 -5.92 23.74
N GLU A 589 -2.38 -5.97 25.06
CA GLU A 589 -3.63 -6.47 25.65
C GLU A 589 -4.85 -5.70 25.15
N THR A 590 -4.72 -4.38 24.99
CA THR A 590 -5.78 -3.53 24.44
C THR A 590 -6.07 -3.87 22.98
N LEU A 591 -5.03 -4.01 22.15
CA LEU A 591 -5.17 -4.39 20.75
C LEU A 591 -5.86 -5.75 20.61
N VAL A 592 -5.39 -6.75 21.35
CA VAL A 592 -6.00 -8.09 21.35
C VAL A 592 -7.46 -8.05 21.80
N LYS A 593 -7.74 -7.34 22.89
CA LYS A 593 -9.10 -7.23 23.43
C LYS A 593 -10.05 -6.54 22.46
N ASP A 594 -9.63 -5.45 21.84
CA ASP A 594 -10.51 -4.58 21.06
C ASP A 594 -10.68 -5.07 19.62
N TYR A 595 -9.69 -5.79 19.07
CA TYR A 595 -9.69 -6.18 17.66
C TYR A 595 -9.72 -7.69 17.43
N CYS A 596 -9.10 -8.51 18.27
CA CYS A 596 -9.06 -9.97 18.10
C CYS A 596 -10.20 -10.71 18.81
N LYS A 597 -10.79 -10.14 19.85
CA LYS A 597 -12.00 -10.69 20.50
C LYS A 597 -13.25 -10.34 19.71
N LYS A 598 -14.13 -11.30 19.57
CA LYS A 598 -15.45 -11.17 18.94
C LYS A 598 -16.46 -10.45 19.82
#